data_2d52702e0b340f02f033fee8318e6cbe
#
_entry.id   2d52702e0b340f02f033fee8318e6cbe
#
_cell.length_a   1.000
_cell.length_b   1.000
_cell.length_c   1.000
_cell.angle_alpha   90.00
_cell.angle_beta   90.00
_cell.angle_gamma   90.00
#
_symmetry.space_group_name_H-M   'P 1'
#
loop_
_entity.id
_entity.type
_entity.pdbx_description
1 polymer ?
#
loop_
_entity_poly.entity_id
_entity_poly.type
_entity_poly.pdbx_seq_one_letter_code
_entity_poly.pdbx_strand_id
1 'polypeptide(L)'
;RQIEEPETSQHPHNQKILLEAFQDLSAEPECQVLLTTHSPGFASYLPLESFRFVRLNATGRPEIADATNATWEKMVDTLGVVPDNRVRRLICVEGPTDVLALRCMSSALHLADPTIIDLSSDPRIAFVVLGGGTLSHWVNEHYLRPLGRPEIHVYDRDVATYAQSVADVNARGDGSWAVQTLKLEVENYLHPDAIQEGLGVVVAFGLSLIH
;
A
#
# COMPACT_ATOMS: atom_id res chain seq x y z
N ARG A 1 -0.27 -29.46 -13.65
CA ARG A 1 -1.15 -29.54 -12.46
C ARG A 1 -1.99 -28.30 -12.37
N GLN A 2 -3.26 -28.43 -12.02
CA GLN A 2 -4.17 -27.29 -11.78
C GLN A 2 -4.42 -27.14 -10.29
N ILE A 3 -4.31 -25.91 -9.78
CA ILE A 3 -4.47 -25.58 -8.36
C ILE A 3 -5.32 -24.30 -8.29
N GLU A 4 -6.40 -24.36 -7.53
CA GLU A 4 -7.36 -23.24 -7.38
C GLU A 4 -7.12 -22.52 -6.06
N GLU A 5 -6.94 -21.20 -6.15
CA GLU A 5 -6.81 -20.28 -5.01
C GLU A 5 -5.92 -20.81 -3.87
N PRO A 6 -4.66 -21.18 -4.16
CA PRO A 6 -3.79 -21.83 -3.18
C PRO A 6 -3.44 -20.91 -2.00
N GLU A 7 -3.65 -19.62 -2.15
CA GLU A 7 -3.45 -18.62 -1.12
C GLU A 7 -4.58 -18.56 -0.08
N THR A 8 -5.72 -19.17 -0.36
CA THR A 8 -6.88 -19.11 0.52
C THR A 8 -6.53 -19.66 1.91
N SER A 9 -6.80 -18.87 2.95
CA SER A 9 -6.50 -19.20 4.35
C SER A 9 -5.01 -19.31 4.70
N GLN A 10 -4.10 -18.86 3.81
CA GLN A 10 -2.67 -18.84 4.09
C GLN A 10 -2.22 -17.47 4.62
N HIS A 11 -1.34 -17.50 5.63
CA HIS A 11 -0.67 -16.29 6.08
C HIS A 11 0.22 -15.73 4.92
N PRO A 12 0.31 -14.39 4.72
CA PRO A 12 1.09 -13.78 3.62
C PRO A 12 2.52 -14.32 3.48
N HIS A 13 3.20 -14.57 4.58
CA HIS A 13 4.52 -15.18 4.57
C HIS A 13 4.54 -16.58 3.90
N ASN A 14 3.53 -17.39 4.19
CA ASN A 14 3.43 -18.74 3.61
C ASN A 14 3.05 -18.69 2.12
N GLN A 15 2.36 -17.64 1.68
CA GLN A 15 2.00 -17.46 0.28
C GLN A 15 3.25 -17.33 -0.61
N LYS A 16 4.28 -16.61 -0.14
CA LYS A 16 5.56 -16.48 -0.86
C LYS A 16 6.27 -17.84 -0.98
N ILE A 17 6.38 -18.57 0.12
CA ILE A 17 7.01 -19.91 0.15
C ILE A 17 6.28 -20.86 -0.81
N LEU A 18 4.96 -20.80 -0.82
CA LEU A 18 4.14 -21.61 -1.70
C LEU A 18 4.40 -21.31 -3.17
N LEU A 19 4.52 -20.03 -3.53
CA LEU A 19 4.82 -19.60 -4.89
C LEU A 19 6.23 -20.00 -5.34
N GLU A 20 7.22 -19.85 -4.48
CA GLU A 20 8.58 -20.32 -4.73
C GLU A 20 8.58 -21.83 -5.05
N ALA A 21 7.87 -22.64 -4.25
CA ALA A 21 7.72 -24.05 -4.51
C ALA A 21 7.03 -24.38 -5.85
N PHE A 22 6.05 -23.56 -6.26
CA PHE A 22 5.40 -23.74 -7.57
C PHE A 22 6.29 -23.30 -8.72
N GLN A 23 7.10 -22.26 -8.55
CA GLN A 23 8.10 -21.86 -9.54
C GLN A 23 9.16 -22.93 -9.73
N ASP A 24 9.70 -23.50 -8.65
CA ASP A 24 10.64 -24.62 -8.70
C ASP A 24 10.03 -25.81 -9.42
N LEU A 25 8.78 -26.16 -9.08
CA LEU A 25 8.07 -27.24 -9.74
C LEU A 25 7.84 -26.99 -11.23
N SER A 26 7.60 -25.75 -11.64
CA SER A 26 7.41 -25.37 -13.04
C SER A 26 8.70 -25.36 -13.84
N ALA A 27 9.85 -25.31 -13.19
CA ALA A 27 11.17 -25.41 -13.80
C ALA A 27 11.55 -26.86 -14.16
N GLU A 28 10.86 -27.86 -13.59
CA GLU A 28 11.09 -29.26 -13.92
C GLU A 28 10.64 -29.59 -15.35
N PRO A 29 11.42 -30.39 -16.11
CA PRO A 29 11.03 -30.84 -17.43
C PRO A 29 9.65 -31.52 -17.40
N GLU A 30 8.81 -31.20 -18.39
CA GLU A 30 7.46 -31.76 -18.54
C GLU A 30 6.46 -31.39 -17.42
N CYS A 31 6.78 -30.43 -16.56
CA CYS A 31 5.85 -29.95 -15.56
C CYS A 31 5.30 -28.56 -15.91
N GLN A 32 4.00 -28.45 -16.03
CA GLN A 32 3.29 -27.19 -16.13
C GLN A 32 2.41 -27.01 -14.89
N VAL A 33 2.49 -25.82 -14.28
CA VAL A 33 1.65 -25.42 -13.15
C VAL A 33 0.67 -24.36 -13.61
N LEU A 34 -0.63 -24.62 -13.45
CA LEU A 34 -1.69 -23.65 -13.64
C LEU A 34 -2.27 -23.27 -12.28
N LEU A 35 -2.32 -21.98 -11.99
CA LEU A 35 -2.89 -21.44 -10.76
C LEU A 35 -4.05 -20.52 -11.10
N THR A 36 -5.11 -20.55 -10.30
CA THR A 36 -6.12 -19.50 -10.29
C THR A 36 -5.99 -18.70 -9.00
N THR A 37 -6.18 -17.39 -9.07
CA THR A 37 -6.16 -16.53 -7.89
C THR A 37 -7.03 -15.30 -8.09
N HIS A 38 -7.64 -14.85 -7.02
CA HIS A 38 -8.28 -13.54 -6.90
C HIS A 38 -7.44 -12.59 -6.03
N SER A 39 -6.30 -13.05 -5.51
CA SER A 39 -5.41 -12.26 -4.67
C SER A 39 -4.34 -11.56 -5.49
N PRO A 40 -4.38 -10.24 -5.58
CA PRO A 40 -3.36 -9.48 -6.27
C PRO A 40 -2.01 -9.48 -5.56
N GLY A 41 -2.05 -9.56 -4.22
CA GLY A 41 -0.83 -9.76 -3.44
C GLY A 41 -0.13 -11.06 -3.83
N PHE A 42 -0.88 -12.15 -3.99
CA PHE A 42 -0.34 -13.42 -4.46
C PHE A 42 0.15 -13.32 -5.91
N ALA A 43 -0.62 -12.67 -6.79
CA ALA A 43 -0.25 -12.45 -8.18
C ALA A 43 1.03 -11.60 -8.33
N SER A 44 1.27 -10.61 -7.47
CA SER A 44 2.42 -9.70 -7.57
C SER A 44 3.79 -10.38 -7.49
N TYR A 45 3.86 -11.61 -7.01
CA TYR A 45 5.10 -12.40 -6.95
C TYR A 45 5.44 -13.13 -8.26
N LEU A 46 4.56 -13.10 -9.25
CA LEU A 46 4.74 -13.84 -10.50
C LEU A 46 5.12 -12.90 -11.64
N PRO A 47 5.91 -13.36 -12.63
CA PRO A 47 6.25 -12.57 -13.79
C PRO A 47 5.02 -12.30 -14.67
N LEU A 48 4.93 -11.08 -15.21
CA LEU A 48 3.76 -10.59 -15.95
C LEU A 48 3.36 -11.51 -17.11
N GLU A 49 4.33 -12.05 -17.81
CA GLU A 49 4.14 -12.93 -18.96
C GLU A 49 3.47 -14.27 -18.60
N SER A 50 3.50 -14.67 -17.32
CA SER A 50 2.84 -15.89 -16.84
C SER A 50 1.33 -15.76 -16.68
N PHE A 51 0.80 -14.53 -16.68
CA PHE A 51 -0.61 -14.30 -16.44
C PHE A 51 -1.48 -14.53 -17.68
N ARG A 52 -2.68 -15.00 -17.41
CA ARG A 52 -3.80 -15.06 -18.36
C ARG A 52 -5.03 -14.51 -17.65
N PHE A 53 -5.59 -13.46 -18.23
CA PHE A 53 -6.77 -12.83 -17.67
C PHE A 53 -8.05 -13.41 -18.29
N VAL A 54 -8.88 -14.03 -17.46
CA VAL A 54 -10.17 -14.58 -17.89
C VAL A 54 -11.26 -13.58 -17.55
N ARG A 55 -11.97 -13.12 -18.55
CA ARG A 55 -13.08 -12.17 -18.39
C ARG A 55 -14.27 -12.56 -19.26
N LEU A 56 -15.42 -12.00 -18.96
CA LEU A 56 -16.57 -12.09 -19.87
C LEU A 56 -16.48 -10.98 -20.92
N ASN A 57 -16.66 -11.34 -22.20
CA ASN A 57 -16.77 -10.35 -23.26
C ASN A 57 -18.15 -9.67 -23.27
N ALA A 58 -18.38 -8.73 -24.17
CA ALA A 58 -19.63 -7.99 -24.29
C ALA A 58 -20.87 -8.87 -24.53
N THR A 59 -20.68 -10.12 -24.99
CA THR A 59 -21.75 -11.10 -25.20
C THR A 59 -21.92 -12.09 -24.06
N GLY A 60 -21.20 -11.88 -22.93
CA GLY A 60 -21.25 -12.75 -21.77
C GLY A 60 -20.48 -14.07 -21.93
N ARG A 61 -19.62 -14.20 -22.92
CA ARG A 61 -18.79 -15.41 -23.12
C ARG A 61 -17.41 -15.22 -22.50
N PRO A 62 -16.85 -16.26 -21.87
CA PRO A 62 -15.48 -16.21 -21.39
C PRO A 62 -14.49 -15.95 -22.53
N GLU A 63 -13.56 -15.05 -22.33
CA GLU A 63 -12.38 -14.85 -23.18
C GLU A 63 -11.11 -14.79 -22.34
N ILE A 64 -10.01 -15.24 -22.91
CA ILE A 64 -8.69 -15.20 -22.28
C ILE A 64 -7.90 -14.09 -22.96
N ALA A 65 -7.36 -13.18 -22.16
CA ALA A 65 -6.48 -12.13 -22.63
C ALA A 65 -5.08 -12.34 -22.06
N ASP A 66 -4.07 -12.11 -22.91
CA ASP A 66 -2.68 -12.11 -22.49
C ASP A 66 -2.39 -10.91 -21.58
N ALA A 67 -1.49 -11.08 -20.64
CA ALA A 67 -1.07 -10.01 -19.75
C ALA A 67 -0.17 -9.02 -20.51
N THR A 68 -0.79 -7.97 -20.99
CA THR A 68 -0.10 -6.74 -21.41
C THR A 68 -0.21 -5.72 -20.29
N ASN A 69 0.60 -4.64 -20.34
CA ASN A 69 0.48 -3.55 -19.35
C ASN A 69 -0.96 -2.99 -19.29
N ALA A 70 -1.63 -2.87 -20.44
CA ALA A 70 -3.02 -2.41 -20.50
C ALA A 70 -4.03 -3.44 -19.94
N THR A 71 -3.73 -4.73 -20.05
CA THR A 71 -4.55 -5.80 -19.46
C THR A 71 -4.30 -5.88 -17.97
N TRP A 72 -3.04 -5.67 -17.53
CA TRP A 72 -2.69 -5.61 -16.12
C TRP A 72 -3.43 -4.49 -15.38
N GLU A 73 -3.49 -3.29 -15.95
CA GLU A 73 -4.28 -2.19 -15.38
C GLU A 73 -5.76 -2.58 -15.18
N LYS A 74 -6.35 -3.27 -16.16
CA LYS A 74 -7.74 -3.75 -16.05
C LYS A 74 -7.92 -4.88 -15.03
N MET A 75 -6.94 -5.78 -14.94
CA MET A 75 -6.94 -6.85 -13.92
C MET A 75 -6.97 -6.27 -12.53
N VAL A 76 -6.14 -5.31 -12.32
CA VAL A 76 -5.95 -4.59 -11.08
C VAL A 76 -7.23 -3.84 -10.70
N ASP A 77 -7.89 -3.16 -11.63
CA ASP A 77 -9.19 -2.52 -11.42
C ASP A 77 -10.28 -3.55 -11.08
N THR A 78 -10.27 -4.70 -11.72
CA THR A 78 -11.29 -5.75 -11.54
C THR A 78 -11.14 -6.49 -10.21
N LEU A 79 -9.89 -6.70 -9.78
CA LEU A 79 -9.59 -7.39 -8.52
C LEU A 79 -9.69 -6.48 -7.29
N GLY A 80 -9.96 -5.19 -7.50
CA GLY A 80 -10.18 -4.23 -6.40
C GLY A 80 -8.92 -3.87 -5.62
N VAL A 81 -7.74 -4.07 -6.20
CA VAL A 81 -6.45 -3.91 -5.50
C VAL A 81 -5.69 -2.70 -5.95
N VAL A 82 -6.00 -2.18 -7.11
CA VAL A 82 -5.51 -0.88 -7.46
C VAL A 82 -6.59 0.13 -7.18
N PRO A 83 -6.15 1.15 -6.49
CA PRO A 83 -6.96 2.33 -6.39
C PRO A 83 -7.41 2.70 -7.80
N ASP A 84 -8.66 3.09 -7.92
CA ASP A 84 -9.24 3.80 -9.05
C ASP A 84 -8.15 4.38 -9.97
N ASN A 85 -8.24 4.21 -11.26
CA ASN A 85 -7.26 4.71 -12.24
C ASN A 85 -6.96 6.22 -12.07
N ARG A 86 -7.76 6.93 -11.26
CA ARG A 86 -7.55 8.30 -10.82
C ARG A 86 -6.40 8.44 -9.81
N VAL A 87 -6.07 7.40 -9.04
CA VAL A 87 -4.99 7.46 -8.05
C VAL A 87 -3.66 7.76 -8.74
N ARG A 88 -3.00 8.77 -8.25
CA ARG A 88 -1.71 9.26 -8.75
C ARG A 88 -0.59 9.12 -7.73
N ARG A 89 -0.93 8.98 -6.45
CA ARG A 89 0.03 8.88 -5.34
C ARG A 89 -0.48 7.88 -4.31
N LEU A 90 0.44 7.13 -3.73
CA LEU A 90 0.18 6.25 -2.60
C LEU A 90 0.75 6.93 -1.35
N ILE A 91 -0.04 7.07 -0.29
CA ILE A 91 0.45 7.51 1.01
C ILE A 91 0.62 6.28 1.88
N CYS A 92 1.87 5.98 2.21
CA CYS A 92 2.27 4.80 2.97
C CYS A 92 2.51 5.20 4.42
N VAL A 93 1.82 4.55 5.34
CA VAL A 93 1.86 4.84 6.77
C VAL A 93 2.00 3.54 7.56
N GLU A 94 2.29 3.64 8.85
CA GLU A 94 2.46 2.47 9.72
C GLU A 94 1.14 1.80 10.06
N GLY A 95 0.15 2.59 10.45
CA GLY A 95 -1.09 2.07 11.00
C GLY A 95 -2.36 2.77 10.51
N PRO A 96 -3.54 2.21 10.83
CA PRO A 96 -4.82 2.83 10.51
C PRO A 96 -5.05 4.16 11.22
N THR A 97 -4.43 4.35 12.40
CA THR A 97 -4.50 5.59 13.19
C THR A 97 -3.88 6.75 12.42
N ASP A 98 -2.75 6.52 11.76
CA ASP A 98 -2.07 7.53 10.94
C ASP A 98 -2.93 7.95 9.76
N VAL A 99 -3.61 7.00 9.12
CA VAL A 99 -4.57 7.29 8.05
C VAL A 99 -5.65 8.24 8.55
N LEU A 100 -6.23 7.94 9.71
CA LEU A 100 -7.29 8.75 10.31
C LEU A 100 -6.76 10.15 10.66
N ALA A 101 -5.61 10.24 11.32
CA ALA A 101 -4.98 11.49 11.72
C ALA A 101 -4.68 12.38 10.50
N LEU A 102 -4.02 11.83 9.47
CA LEU A 102 -3.69 12.57 8.25
C LEU A 102 -4.93 13.06 7.51
N ARG A 103 -5.99 12.25 7.44
CA ARG A 103 -7.27 12.65 6.84
C ARG A 103 -7.91 13.80 7.62
N CYS A 104 -8.04 13.66 8.94
CA CYS A 104 -8.65 14.70 9.77
C CYS A 104 -7.86 16.02 9.70
N MET A 105 -6.53 15.94 9.82
CA MET A 105 -5.68 17.12 9.74
C MET A 105 -5.75 17.80 8.36
N SER A 106 -5.72 17.02 7.27
CA SER A 106 -5.81 17.60 5.93
C SER A 106 -7.18 18.24 5.65
N SER A 107 -8.26 17.64 6.14
CA SER A 107 -9.61 18.23 6.02
C SER A 107 -9.71 19.56 6.79
N ALA A 108 -9.15 19.62 8.00
CA ALA A 108 -9.11 20.85 8.79
C ALA A 108 -8.28 21.95 8.10
N LEU A 109 -7.12 21.58 7.54
CA LEU A 109 -6.26 22.50 6.79
C LEU A 109 -6.96 22.98 5.50
N HIS A 110 -7.62 22.09 4.78
CA HIS A 110 -8.37 22.41 3.57
C HIS A 110 -9.52 23.41 3.85
N LEU A 111 -10.20 23.27 4.99
CA LEU A 111 -11.24 24.23 5.41
C LEU A 111 -10.65 25.63 5.67
N ALA A 112 -9.44 25.72 6.19
CA ALA A 112 -8.75 26.98 6.43
C ALA A 112 -8.14 27.57 5.15
N ASP A 113 -7.60 26.70 4.28
CA ASP A 113 -7.01 27.04 2.99
C ASP A 113 -7.38 26.01 1.92
N PRO A 114 -8.36 26.32 1.04
CA PRO A 114 -8.81 25.41 -0.01
C PRO A 114 -7.74 25.03 -1.06
N THR A 115 -6.56 25.65 -1.05
CA THR A 115 -5.44 25.23 -1.92
C THR A 115 -4.73 23.98 -1.40
N ILE A 116 -4.90 23.66 -0.13
CA ILE A 116 -4.37 22.43 0.48
C ILE A 116 -5.27 21.25 0.10
N ILE A 117 -4.66 20.18 -0.33
CA ILE A 117 -5.40 18.97 -0.73
C ILE A 117 -6.07 18.34 0.49
N ASP A 118 -7.36 18.03 0.37
CA ASP A 118 -8.07 17.20 1.36
C ASP A 118 -7.84 15.72 1.05
N LEU A 119 -7.02 15.07 1.86
CA LEU A 119 -6.68 13.65 1.73
C LEU A 119 -7.87 12.72 1.99
N SER A 120 -8.96 13.22 2.55
CA SER A 120 -10.17 12.43 2.80
C SER A 120 -11.01 12.22 1.54
N SER A 121 -10.99 13.18 0.63
CA SER A 121 -11.91 13.24 -0.50
C SER A 121 -11.22 13.22 -1.86
N ASP A 122 -9.91 13.47 -1.94
CA ASP A 122 -9.19 13.52 -3.21
C ASP A 122 -9.01 12.12 -3.82
N PRO A 123 -9.66 11.81 -4.96
CA PRO A 123 -9.59 10.49 -5.59
C PRO A 123 -8.20 10.15 -6.16
N ARG A 124 -7.30 11.12 -6.23
CA ARG A 124 -5.93 10.91 -6.72
C ARG A 124 -5.00 10.32 -5.68
N ILE A 125 -5.47 10.18 -4.44
CA ILE A 125 -4.70 9.70 -3.30
C ILE A 125 -5.28 8.38 -2.80
N ALA A 126 -4.42 7.41 -2.54
CA ALA A 126 -4.77 6.19 -1.82
C ALA A 126 -3.82 5.98 -0.65
N PHE A 127 -4.35 5.46 0.45
CA PHE A 127 -3.56 5.12 1.62
C PHE A 127 -3.19 3.63 1.60
N VAL A 128 -1.97 3.34 2.00
CA VAL A 128 -1.45 1.98 2.19
C VAL A 128 -0.90 1.86 3.60
N VAL A 129 -1.45 0.94 4.37
CA VAL A 129 -0.98 0.64 5.73
C VAL A 129 0.06 -0.47 5.64
N LEU A 130 1.31 -0.17 6.01
CA LEU A 130 2.43 -1.10 5.88
C LEU A 130 2.62 -2.00 7.10
N GLY A 131 2.13 -1.57 8.26
CA GLY A 131 2.38 -2.24 9.54
C GLY A 131 3.79 -1.98 10.08
N GLY A 132 3.92 -1.44 11.29
CA GLY A 132 5.20 -1.00 11.84
C GLY A 132 6.29 -2.08 11.82
N GLY A 133 5.96 -3.32 12.22
CA GLY A 133 6.91 -4.43 12.25
C GLY A 133 7.37 -4.96 10.87
N THR A 134 6.67 -4.61 9.79
CA THR A 134 6.95 -5.08 8.42
C THR A 134 7.40 -3.98 7.48
N LEU A 135 7.39 -2.74 7.93
CA LEU A 135 7.65 -1.55 7.12
C LEU A 135 8.98 -1.62 6.36
N SER A 136 10.08 -1.93 7.03
CA SER A 136 11.40 -2.05 6.39
C SER A 136 11.40 -3.10 5.26
N HIS A 137 10.63 -4.16 5.44
CA HIS A 137 10.50 -5.20 4.42
C HIS A 137 9.75 -4.69 3.18
N TRP A 138 8.65 -3.94 3.38
CA TRP A 138 7.92 -3.30 2.29
C TRP A 138 8.80 -2.36 1.47
N VAL A 139 9.65 -1.58 2.16
CA VAL A 139 10.56 -0.62 1.50
C VAL A 139 11.65 -1.35 0.73
N ASN A 140 12.29 -2.35 1.33
CA ASN A 140 13.43 -3.06 0.74
C ASN A 140 13.03 -3.92 -0.48
N GLU A 141 11.87 -4.58 -0.39
CA GLU A 141 11.38 -5.46 -1.46
C GLU A 141 10.57 -4.72 -2.54
N HIS A 142 10.33 -3.41 -2.37
CA HIS A 142 9.59 -2.58 -3.32
C HIS A 142 8.23 -3.15 -3.72
N TYR A 143 7.48 -3.72 -2.79
CA TYR A 143 6.21 -4.42 -3.07
C TYR A 143 5.16 -3.59 -3.81
N LEU A 144 5.19 -2.26 -3.68
CA LEU A 144 4.24 -1.38 -4.35
C LEU A 144 4.70 -0.94 -5.75
N ARG A 145 5.96 -1.25 -6.13
CA ARG A 145 6.53 -0.89 -7.44
C ARG A 145 5.66 -1.34 -8.64
N PRO A 146 5.07 -2.55 -8.64
CA PRO A 146 4.22 -2.98 -9.75
C PRO A 146 3.00 -2.09 -9.98
N LEU A 147 2.57 -1.31 -8.98
CA LEU A 147 1.46 -0.37 -9.11
C LEU A 147 1.82 0.85 -9.98
N GLY A 148 3.11 1.08 -10.26
CA GLY A 148 3.58 2.18 -11.10
C GLY A 148 3.16 3.57 -10.59
N ARG A 149 2.96 3.72 -9.28
CA ARG A 149 2.60 4.99 -8.65
C ARG A 149 3.69 5.42 -7.68
N PRO A 150 4.10 6.70 -7.68
CA PRO A 150 5.00 7.21 -6.66
C PRO A 150 4.41 7.09 -5.26
N GLU A 151 5.26 6.72 -4.32
CA GLU A 151 4.94 6.48 -2.93
C GLU A 151 5.36 7.68 -2.08
N ILE A 152 4.50 8.09 -1.15
CA ILE A 152 4.81 9.11 -0.15
C ILE A 152 4.75 8.39 1.20
N HIS A 153 5.89 8.24 1.85
CA HIS A 153 5.98 7.54 3.12
C HIS A 153 6.05 8.55 4.27
N VAL A 154 5.18 8.37 5.25
CA VAL A 154 5.15 9.17 6.48
C VAL A 154 5.30 8.22 7.66
N TYR A 155 6.38 8.38 8.42
CA TYR A 155 6.73 7.52 9.54
C TYR A 155 6.91 8.31 10.82
N ASP A 156 6.59 7.70 11.93
CA ASP A 156 6.85 8.26 13.23
C ASP A 156 8.35 8.31 13.55
N ARG A 157 8.74 9.28 14.35
CA ARG A 157 10.14 9.51 14.69
C ARG A 157 10.63 8.65 15.85
N ASP A 158 9.73 8.02 16.59
CA ASP A 158 10.04 7.20 17.76
C ASP A 158 10.83 5.93 17.41
N VAL A 159 10.76 5.45 16.14
CA VAL A 159 11.45 4.26 15.66
C VAL A 159 12.72 4.63 14.90
N ALA A 160 13.88 4.46 15.55
CA ALA A 160 15.18 4.88 14.98
C ALA A 160 15.53 4.19 13.64
N THR A 161 15.05 2.95 13.42
CA THR A 161 15.34 2.19 12.19
C THR A 161 14.65 2.77 10.95
N TYR A 162 13.64 3.59 11.10
CA TYR A 162 12.94 4.22 9.98
C TYR A 162 13.78 5.26 9.24
N ALA A 163 14.80 5.82 9.87
CA ALA A 163 15.71 6.75 9.22
C ALA A 163 16.38 6.12 7.99
N GLN A 164 16.74 4.83 8.06
CA GLN A 164 17.29 4.12 6.92
C GLN A 164 16.23 3.91 5.83
N SER A 165 15.03 3.50 6.18
CA SER A 165 13.92 3.33 5.22
C SER A 165 13.58 4.65 4.50
N VAL A 166 13.62 5.78 5.20
CA VAL A 166 13.46 7.11 4.61
C VAL A 166 14.55 7.40 3.59
N ALA A 167 15.81 7.12 3.93
CA ALA A 167 16.94 7.32 3.03
C ALA A 167 16.81 6.44 1.77
N ASP A 168 16.41 5.19 1.92
CA ASP A 168 16.25 4.21 0.84
C ASP A 168 15.13 4.63 -0.13
N VAL A 169 13.98 5.08 0.37
CA VAL A 169 12.89 5.59 -0.47
C VAL A 169 13.33 6.84 -1.22
N ASN A 170 13.96 7.80 -0.54
CA ASN A 170 14.40 9.05 -1.15
C ASN A 170 15.50 8.85 -2.21
N ALA A 171 16.24 7.75 -2.14
CA ALA A 171 17.26 7.41 -3.13
C ALA A 171 16.70 6.76 -4.41
N ARG A 172 15.42 6.38 -4.46
CA ARG A 172 14.83 5.66 -5.60
C ARG A 172 14.79 6.45 -6.91
N GLY A 173 14.59 7.76 -6.84
CA GLY A 173 14.53 8.63 -8.03
C GLY A 173 13.31 8.44 -8.93
N ASP A 174 12.29 7.74 -8.49
CA ASP A 174 11.05 7.42 -9.21
C ASP A 174 9.88 8.37 -8.91
N GLY A 175 10.15 9.46 -8.18
CA GLY A 175 9.15 10.41 -7.70
C GLY A 175 8.54 10.04 -6.36
N SER A 176 8.95 8.92 -5.76
CA SER A 176 8.65 8.57 -4.38
C SER A 176 9.51 9.38 -3.42
N TRP A 177 8.99 9.65 -2.24
CA TRP A 177 9.73 10.28 -1.16
C TRP A 177 9.21 9.86 0.21
N ALA A 178 10.05 10.01 1.22
CA ALA A 178 9.72 9.65 2.58
C ALA A 178 10.16 10.73 3.57
N VAL A 179 9.45 10.80 4.68
CA VAL A 179 9.76 11.71 5.79
C VAL A 179 9.41 11.03 7.11
N GLN A 180 10.19 11.34 8.13
CA GLN A 180 9.78 11.12 9.52
C GLN A 180 9.12 12.37 10.06
N THR A 181 8.13 12.18 10.95
CA THR A 181 7.48 13.28 11.67
C THR A 181 8.53 14.10 12.45
N LEU A 182 8.29 15.40 12.59
CA LEU A 182 9.15 16.26 13.42
C LEU A 182 8.95 15.98 14.92
N LYS A 183 7.74 15.54 15.30
CA LYS A 183 7.42 15.08 16.64
C LYS A 183 7.57 13.55 16.70
N LEU A 184 7.53 12.95 17.89
CA LEU A 184 7.76 11.51 18.04
C LEU A 184 6.69 10.70 17.32
N GLU A 185 5.43 11.07 17.47
CA GLU A 185 4.27 10.37 16.94
C GLU A 185 3.31 11.36 16.27
N VAL A 186 2.45 10.88 15.39
CA VAL A 186 1.45 11.70 14.70
C VAL A 186 0.45 12.33 15.67
N GLU A 187 0.13 11.66 16.77
CA GLU A 187 -0.76 12.15 17.81
C GLU A 187 -0.23 13.39 18.52
N ASN A 188 1.07 13.58 18.53
CA ASN A 188 1.68 14.76 19.15
C ASN A 188 1.41 16.08 18.38
N TYR A 189 0.83 15.99 17.18
CA TYR A 189 0.38 17.16 16.42
C TYR A 189 -1.01 17.65 16.82
N LEU A 190 -1.76 16.87 17.61
CA LEU A 190 -3.06 17.29 18.11
C LEU A 190 -2.92 18.47 19.08
N HIS A 191 -3.73 19.50 18.87
CA HIS A 191 -3.76 20.63 19.80
C HIS A 191 -4.50 20.26 21.08
N PRO A 192 -4.06 20.71 22.29
CA PRO A 192 -4.74 20.46 23.55
C PRO A 192 -6.22 20.80 23.55
N ASP A 193 -6.58 21.94 22.93
CA ASP A 193 -7.97 22.38 22.86
C ASP A 193 -8.82 21.43 22.01
N ALA A 194 -8.28 20.88 20.92
CA ALA A 194 -8.98 19.88 20.11
C ALA A 194 -9.22 18.57 20.89
N ILE A 195 -8.27 18.18 21.71
CA ILE A 195 -8.42 17.00 22.58
C ILE A 195 -9.49 17.29 23.65
N GLN A 196 -9.47 18.46 24.25
CA GLN A 196 -10.46 18.86 25.26
C GLN A 196 -11.87 18.93 24.64
N GLU A 197 -12.01 19.49 23.45
CA GLU A 197 -13.29 19.61 22.76
C GLU A 197 -13.82 18.22 22.36
N GLY A 198 -12.96 17.36 21.80
CA GLY A 198 -13.37 16.05 21.29
C GLY A 198 -13.60 14.98 22.37
N LEU A 199 -12.81 14.99 23.43
CA LEU A 199 -12.80 13.95 24.46
C LEU A 199 -13.26 14.43 25.84
N GLY A 200 -13.45 15.73 26.05
CA GLY A 200 -13.78 16.31 27.34
C GLY A 200 -12.62 16.20 28.37
N VAL A 201 -11.41 15.90 27.93
CA VAL A 201 -10.24 15.71 28.78
C VAL A 201 -9.30 16.91 28.66
N VAL A 202 -8.96 17.52 29.78
CA VAL A 202 -7.93 18.59 29.81
C VAL A 202 -6.57 17.93 29.81
N VAL A 203 -5.81 18.14 28.74
CA VAL A 203 -4.43 17.65 28.63
C VAL A 203 -3.46 18.83 28.79
N ALA A 204 -2.61 18.78 29.81
CA ALA A 204 -1.51 19.72 29.96
C ALA A 204 -0.24 19.08 29.36
N PHE A 205 0.24 19.61 28.25
CA PHE A 205 1.56 19.24 27.74
C PHE A 205 2.64 19.98 28.55
N GLY A 206 3.46 19.24 29.27
CA GLY A 206 4.71 19.80 29.78
C GLY A 206 5.64 20.15 28.62
N LEU A 207 6.42 21.22 28.74
CA LEU A 207 7.41 21.63 27.73
C LEU A 207 8.43 20.55 27.35
N SER A 208 8.50 19.44 28.09
CA SER A 208 9.39 18.30 27.85
C SER A 208 8.91 17.34 26.73
N LEU A 209 7.68 17.50 26.22
CA LEU A 209 7.16 16.71 25.08
C LEU A 209 7.29 17.43 23.73
N ILE A 210 7.97 18.58 23.72
CA ILE A 210 8.22 19.39 22.51
C ILE A 210 9.71 19.27 22.11
N HIS A 211 10.28 18.09 22.19
CA HIS A 211 11.64 17.89 21.74
C HIS A 211 11.68 17.07 20.46
#